data_0fcaa95e913f8940629b91fa2665b6e8
#
_entry.id   0fcaa95e913f8940629b91fa2665b6e8
#
_cell.length_a   1.000
_cell.length_b   1.000
_cell.length_c   1.000
_cell.angle_alpha   90.00
_cell.angle_beta   90.00
_cell.angle_gamma   90.00
#
_symmetry.space_group_name_H-M   'P 1'
#
loop_
_entity.id
_entity.type
_entity.pdbx_description
1 polymer ?
#
loop_
_entity_poly.entity_id
_entity_poly.type
_entity_poly.pdbx_seq_one_letter_code
_entity_poly.pdbx_strand_id
1 'polypeptide(L)'
;MTDGYRTVFEVSYLSNGILLLNVTFLFVGLFVPTVVTLIRGRMPESEAREGEQTYRYFLLIAVVWIGIGTLWLFKNLHSGYDLTHAVRSRYCRVVEGKVEVISRQPHGGHGGQENIRIAGKDFGFSYYGGKLGYSRTISHGGWLTDGVNARLRYIGNTIVKVEVRPESP
;
A
#
# COMPACT_ATOMS: atom_id res chain seq x y z
N MET A 1 6.76 -32.54 6.71
CA MET A 1 7.30 -32.53 5.33
C MET A 1 7.10 -31.14 4.75
N THR A 2 8.18 -30.42 4.58
CA THR A 2 8.12 -29.09 3.91
C THR A 2 7.96 -29.34 2.43
N ASP A 3 6.84 -28.92 1.86
CA ASP A 3 6.44 -29.14 0.44
C ASP A 3 7.40 -28.52 -0.60
N GLY A 4 8.63 -28.17 -0.24
CA GLY A 4 9.62 -27.55 -1.12
C GLY A 4 9.28 -26.13 -1.58
N TYR A 5 8.20 -25.54 -1.07
CA TYR A 5 7.83 -24.16 -1.36
C TYR A 5 8.48 -23.18 -0.36
N ARG A 6 9.03 -22.08 -0.91
CA ARG A 6 9.56 -20.96 -0.14
C ARG A 6 8.63 -19.76 -0.21
N THR A 7 8.24 -19.22 0.93
CA THR A 7 7.47 -17.95 0.97
C THR A 7 8.37 -16.79 0.54
N VAL A 8 7.98 -16.08 -0.51
CA VAL A 8 8.68 -14.90 -1.04
C VAL A 8 7.92 -13.59 -0.81
N PHE A 9 6.62 -13.71 -0.51
CA PHE A 9 5.77 -12.58 -0.16
C PHE A 9 4.62 -13.05 0.73
N GLU A 10 4.35 -12.27 1.77
CA GLU A 10 3.14 -12.38 2.57
C GLU A 10 2.69 -10.98 2.98
N VAL A 11 1.40 -10.69 2.84
CA VAL A 11 0.83 -9.43 3.26
C VAL A 11 1.04 -9.22 4.75
N SER A 12 1.73 -8.15 5.10
CA SER A 12 1.89 -7.70 6.48
C SER A 12 1.28 -6.32 6.64
N TYR A 13 0.50 -6.13 7.70
CA TYR A 13 -0.10 -4.85 8.04
C TYR A 13 0.92 -3.73 8.26
N LEU A 14 2.09 -4.08 8.82
CA LEU A 14 3.14 -3.12 9.19
C LEU A 14 4.13 -2.79 8.05
N SER A 15 4.18 -3.59 6.99
CA SER A 15 5.15 -3.39 5.90
C SER A 15 4.69 -2.40 4.82
N ASN A 16 3.51 -1.82 4.99
CA ASN A 16 2.95 -0.93 3.98
C ASN A 16 3.52 0.49 4.13
N GLY A 17 4.30 0.93 3.15
CA GLY A 17 4.72 2.34 3.02
C GLY A 17 3.56 3.33 3.06
N ILE A 18 2.33 2.86 2.77
CA ILE A 18 1.07 3.59 2.91
C ILE A 18 0.82 4.02 4.37
N LEU A 19 1.09 3.16 5.36
CA LEU A 19 0.93 3.52 6.77
C LEU A 19 1.93 4.63 7.15
N LEU A 20 3.19 4.48 6.76
CA LEU A 20 4.23 5.48 7.01
C LEU A 20 3.86 6.82 6.36
N LEU A 21 3.41 6.81 5.11
CA LEU A 21 2.97 7.99 4.39
C LEU A 21 1.80 8.69 5.11
N ASN A 22 0.81 7.94 5.59
CA ASN A 22 -0.34 8.50 6.32
C ASN A 22 0.08 9.14 7.65
N VAL A 23 0.96 8.48 8.41
CA VAL A 23 1.48 9.01 9.67
C VAL A 23 2.27 10.30 9.44
N THR A 24 3.12 10.33 8.40
CA THR A 24 3.88 11.53 8.02
C THR A 24 2.94 12.68 7.63
N PHE A 25 1.89 12.38 6.85
CA PHE A 25 0.91 13.36 6.42
C PHE A 25 0.15 14.00 7.60
N LEU A 26 -0.29 13.19 8.58
CA LEU A 26 -0.93 13.68 9.80
C LEU A 26 0.05 14.46 10.67
N PHE A 27 1.30 14.01 10.77
CA PHE A 27 2.33 14.71 11.53
C PHE A 27 2.59 16.11 10.96
N VAL A 28 2.71 16.26 9.65
CA VAL A 28 2.88 17.56 8.98
C VAL A 28 1.65 18.44 9.23
N GLY A 29 0.43 17.88 9.12
CA GLY A 29 -0.82 18.59 9.37
C GLY A 29 -0.99 19.12 10.77
N LEU A 30 -0.41 18.45 11.78
CA LEU A 30 -0.41 18.88 13.19
C LEU A 30 0.77 19.80 13.51
N PHE A 31 1.95 19.47 13.02
CA PHE A 31 3.19 20.18 13.38
C PHE A 31 3.22 21.60 12.84
N VAL A 32 2.89 21.77 11.55
CA VAL A 32 2.96 23.09 10.89
C VAL A 32 2.03 24.12 11.55
N PRO A 33 0.73 23.86 11.77
CA PRO A 33 -0.15 24.82 12.46
C PRO A 33 0.29 25.09 13.88
N THR A 34 0.81 24.09 14.60
CA THR A 34 1.31 24.27 15.97
C THR A 34 2.49 25.23 16.00
N VAL A 35 3.47 25.04 15.11
CA VAL A 35 4.65 25.94 15.01
C VAL A 35 4.22 27.35 14.64
N VAL A 36 3.33 27.51 13.65
CA VAL A 36 2.82 28.83 13.25
C VAL A 36 2.10 29.54 14.41
N THR A 37 1.29 28.80 15.18
CA THR A 37 0.59 29.34 16.36
C THR A 37 1.58 29.79 17.45
N LEU A 38 2.61 29.00 17.69
CA LEU A 38 3.65 29.34 18.69
C LEU A 38 4.46 30.58 18.26
N ILE A 39 4.82 30.69 16.99
CA ILE A 39 5.53 31.88 16.45
C ILE A 39 4.64 33.11 16.58
N ARG A 40 3.36 33.01 16.21
CA ARG A 40 2.40 34.11 16.30
C ARG A 40 2.21 34.57 17.71
N GLY A 41 2.16 33.68 18.69
CA GLY A 41 2.06 34.04 20.14
C GLY A 41 3.26 34.82 20.68
N ARG A 42 4.35 34.93 19.93
CA ARG A 42 5.54 35.71 20.26
C ARG A 42 5.65 37.02 19.50
N MET A 43 4.76 37.27 18.52
CA MET A 43 4.76 38.49 17.72
C MET A 43 4.11 39.66 18.51
N PRO A 44 4.54 40.90 18.23
CA PRO A 44 3.88 42.11 18.79
C PRO A 44 2.42 42.17 18.29
N GLU A 45 1.53 42.71 19.13
CA GLU A 45 0.09 42.76 18.85
C GLU A 45 -0.26 43.48 17.52
N SER A 46 0.53 44.50 17.14
CA SER A 46 0.35 45.25 15.89
C SER A 46 0.50 44.33 14.66
N GLU A 47 1.56 43.52 14.61
CA GLU A 47 1.83 42.61 13.52
C GLU A 47 0.87 41.41 13.52
N ALA A 48 0.47 40.95 14.69
CA ALA A 48 -0.49 39.86 14.84
C ALA A 48 -1.88 40.23 14.30
N ARG A 49 -2.31 41.49 14.38
CA ARG A 49 -3.60 41.95 13.86
C ARG A 49 -3.66 42.00 12.34
N GLU A 50 -2.60 42.46 11.67
CA GLU A 50 -2.59 42.55 10.20
C GLU A 50 -2.75 41.17 9.52
N GLY A 51 -2.24 40.09 10.12
CA GLY A 51 -2.33 38.72 9.58
C GLY A 51 -3.52 37.91 10.11
N GLU A 52 -4.45 38.46 10.89
CA GLU A 52 -5.51 37.72 11.57
C GLU A 52 -6.40 36.92 10.63
N GLN A 53 -6.84 37.51 9.54
CA GLN A 53 -7.73 36.86 8.57
C GLN A 53 -7.00 35.70 7.84
N THR A 54 -5.77 35.91 7.41
CA THR A 54 -4.94 34.89 6.75
C THR A 54 -4.68 33.72 7.69
N TYR A 55 -4.41 34.01 8.96
CA TYR A 55 -4.19 32.97 9.97
C TYR A 55 -5.44 32.11 10.21
N ARG A 56 -6.63 32.71 10.28
CA ARG A 56 -7.89 31.96 10.40
C ARG A 56 -8.13 31.04 9.22
N TYR A 57 -7.90 31.51 7.98
CA TYR A 57 -7.98 30.67 6.80
C TYR A 57 -6.98 29.52 6.84
N PHE A 58 -5.75 29.79 7.28
CA PHE A 58 -4.72 28.75 7.43
C PHE A 58 -5.14 27.67 8.44
N LEU A 59 -5.69 28.06 9.60
CA LEU A 59 -6.21 27.11 10.58
C LEU A 59 -7.38 26.29 10.04
N LEU A 60 -8.31 26.90 9.31
CA LEU A 60 -9.43 26.18 8.68
C LEU A 60 -8.91 25.13 7.68
N ILE A 61 -7.95 25.49 6.83
CA ILE A 61 -7.32 24.56 5.89
C ILE A 61 -6.63 23.42 6.65
N ALA A 62 -5.93 23.69 7.75
CA ALA A 62 -5.27 22.69 8.58
C ALA A 62 -6.28 21.71 9.19
N VAL A 63 -7.41 22.19 9.70
CA VAL A 63 -8.49 21.34 10.25
C VAL A 63 -9.07 20.43 9.17
N VAL A 64 -9.37 20.97 7.99
CA VAL A 64 -9.87 20.19 6.83
C VAL A 64 -8.85 19.13 6.42
N TRP A 65 -7.57 19.50 6.37
CA TRP A 65 -6.47 18.58 6.03
C TRP A 65 -6.36 17.42 7.01
N ILE A 66 -6.40 17.70 8.31
CA ILE A 66 -6.38 16.68 9.37
C ILE A 66 -7.59 15.77 9.25
N GLY A 67 -8.78 16.33 9.01
CA GLY A 67 -10.02 15.57 8.82
C GLY A 67 -9.92 14.58 7.65
N ILE A 68 -9.48 15.04 6.49
CA ILE A 68 -9.28 14.20 5.31
C ILE A 68 -8.23 13.11 5.58
N GLY A 69 -7.09 13.49 6.18
CA GLY A 69 -6.01 12.56 6.52
C GLY A 69 -6.47 11.47 7.49
N THR A 70 -7.27 11.83 8.49
CA THR A 70 -7.82 10.88 9.48
C THR A 70 -8.80 9.90 8.83
N LEU A 71 -9.72 10.38 8.00
CA LEU A 71 -10.66 9.53 7.26
C LEU A 71 -9.93 8.56 6.32
N TRP A 72 -8.90 9.04 5.64
CA TRP A 72 -8.09 8.21 4.74
C TRP A 72 -7.28 7.17 5.51
N LEU A 73 -6.69 7.54 6.66
CA LEU A 73 -6.02 6.62 7.56
C LEU A 73 -6.98 5.53 8.05
N PHE A 74 -8.17 5.90 8.53
CA PHE A 74 -9.17 4.96 9.01
C PHE A 74 -9.58 3.94 7.93
N LYS A 75 -9.83 4.41 6.70
CA LYS A 75 -10.14 3.54 5.57
C LYS A 75 -9.01 2.55 5.26
N ASN A 76 -7.76 3.00 5.25
CA ASN A 76 -6.60 2.14 5.00
C ASN A 76 -6.36 1.14 6.13
N LEU A 77 -6.55 1.56 7.38
CA LEU A 77 -6.46 0.69 8.56
C LEU A 77 -7.50 -0.42 8.50
N HIS A 78 -8.75 -0.08 8.20
CA HIS A 78 -9.84 -1.05 8.10
C HIS A 78 -9.58 -2.07 6.98
N SER A 79 -9.22 -1.61 5.79
CA SER A 79 -8.88 -2.50 4.67
C SER A 79 -7.68 -3.41 4.95
N GLY A 80 -6.66 -2.90 5.66
CA GLY A 80 -5.49 -3.69 6.05
C GLY A 80 -5.81 -4.75 7.10
N TYR A 81 -6.67 -4.42 8.06
CA TYR A 81 -7.14 -5.34 9.08
C TYR A 81 -7.93 -6.49 8.47
N ASP A 82 -8.88 -6.19 7.58
CA ASP A 82 -9.72 -7.19 6.91
C ASP A 82 -8.86 -8.19 6.11
N LEU A 83 -7.87 -7.71 5.36
CA LEU A 83 -6.96 -8.57 4.60
C LEU A 83 -6.11 -9.48 5.49
N THR A 84 -5.51 -8.94 6.55
CA THR A 84 -4.69 -9.73 7.47
C THR A 84 -5.50 -10.73 8.27
N HIS A 85 -6.70 -10.35 8.68
CA HIS A 85 -7.63 -11.25 9.37
C HIS A 85 -8.10 -12.37 8.44
N ALA A 86 -8.41 -12.06 7.19
CA ALA A 86 -8.81 -13.06 6.21
C ALA A 86 -7.67 -14.05 5.87
N VAL A 87 -6.41 -13.60 5.85
CA VAL A 87 -5.24 -14.48 5.70
C VAL A 87 -5.13 -15.44 6.87
N ARG A 88 -5.33 -14.97 8.12
CA ARG A 88 -5.26 -15.79 9.33
C ARG A 88 -6.45 -16.75 9.48
N SER A 89 -7.64 -16.34 9.09
CA SER A 89 -8.88 -17.09 9.26
C SER A 89 -9.16 -18.12 8.16
N ARG A 90 -8.19 -18.41 7.26
CA ARG A 90 -8.29 -19.38 6.17
C ARG A 90 -9.39 -19.09 5.12
N TYR A 91 -9.95 -17.88 5.07
CA TYR A 91 -10.86 -17.48 3.99
C TYR A 91 -10.16 -17.23 2.64
N CYS A 92 -8.84 -17.45 2.59
CA CYS A 92 -8.08 -17.37 1.36
C CYS A 92 -8.28 -18.61 0.49
N ARG A 93 -8.55 -18.38 -0.78
CA ARG A 93 -8.46 -19.43 -1.78
C ARG A 93 -6.98 -19.67 -2.13
N VAL A 94 -6.67 -20.90 -2.49
CA VAL A 94 -5.33 -21.31 -2.88
C VAL A 94 -5.38 -21.75 -4.34
N VAL A 95 -4.39 -21.33 -5.13
CA VAL A 95 -4.13 -21.85 -6.48
C VAL A 95 -2.65 -22.20 -6.57
N GLU A 96 -2.37 -23.33 -7.22
CA GLU A 96 -1.00 -23.84 -7.40
C GLU A 96 -0.81 -24.29 -8.85
N GLY A 97 0.33 -23.97 -9.42
CA GLY A 97 0.68 -24.35 -10.78
C GLY A 97 1.83 -23.54 -11.35
N LYS A 98 2.10 -23.77 -12.62
CA LYS A 98 3.06 -22.95 -13.38
C LYS A 98 2.46 -21.56 -13.67
N VAL A 99 3.29 -20.55 -13.50
CA VAL A 99 2.97 -19.16 -13.87
C VAL A 99 3.08 -19.03 -15.38
N GLU A 100 2.05 -18.50 -16.01
CA GLU A 100 2.02 -18.06 -17.40
C GLU A 100 1.89 -16.54 -17.41
N VAL A 101 2.86 -15.83 -17.98
CA VAL A 101 2.85 -14.37 -18.06
C VAL A 101 2.10 -13.95 -19.32
N ILE A 102 0.90 -13.37 -19.15
CA ILE A 102 0.04 -12.90 -20.24
C ILE A 102 0.52 -11.53 -20.75
N SER A 103 0.78 -10.61 -19.83
CA SER A 103 1.30 -9.28 -20.18
C SER A 103 2.23 -8.76 -19.10
N ARG A 104 3.28 -8.04 -19.50
CA ARG A 104 4.25 -7.43 -18.59
C ARG A 104 3.98 -5.94 -18.42
N GLN A 105 4.16 -5.44 -17.21
CA GLN A 105 4.16 -4.00 -16.97
C GLN A 105 5.47 -3.39 -17.49
N PRO A 106 5.43 -2.30 -18.31
CA PRO A 106 6.62 -1.61 -18.77
C PRO A 106 7.48 -1.05 -17.63
N HIS A 107 8.80 -1.11 -17.76
CA HIS A 107 9.74 -0.68 -16.70
C HIS A 107 9.66 0.81 -16.37
N GLY A 108 9.36 1.66 -17.34
CA GLY A 108 9.36 3.13 -17.20
C GLY A 108 7.98 3.79 -17.17
N GLY A 109 6.88 3.02 -17.11
CA GLY A 109 5.51 3.56 -17.20
C GLY A 109 4.73 3.43 -15.90
N HIS A 110 4.06 4.52 -15.49
CA HIS A 110 3.08 4.49 -14.40
C HIS A 110 1.76 3.80 -14.80
N GLY A 111 1.61 3.44 -16.07
CA GLY A 111 0.43 2.77 -16.62
C GLY A 111 0.65 1.28 -16.84
N GLY A 112 -0.47 0.56 -16.93
CA GLY A 112 -0.50 -0.88 -17.20
C GLY A 112 -0.45 -1.74 -15.94
N GLN A 113 -0.81 -2.99 -16.15
CA GLN A 113 -0.78 -4.05 -15.14
C GLN A 113 0.03 -5.21 -15.69
N GLU A 114 0.69 -5.93 -14.81
CA GLU A 114 1.21 -7.24 -15.12
C GLU A 114 0.08 -8.25 -14.92
N ASN A 115 -0.19 -9.05 -15.93
CA ASN A 115 -1.21 -10.09 -15.87
C ASN A 115 -0.55 -11.46 -16.00
N ILE A 116 -0.88 -12.32 -15.06
CA ILE A 116 -0.42 -13.71 -15.03
C ILE A 116 -1.59 -14.66 -14.95
N ARG A 117 -1.39 -15.88 -15.40
CA ARG A 117 -2.33 -16.99 -15.27
C ARG A 117 -1.67 -18.13 -14.50
N ILE A 118 -2.41 -18.74 -13.57
CA ILE A 118 -1.99 -19.93 -12.84
C ILE A 118 -3.19 -20.87 -12.77
N ALA A 119 -3.03 -22.10 -13.26
CA ALA A 119 -4.09 -23.13 -13.30
C ALA A 119 -5.44 -22.59 -13.83
N GLY A 120 -5.40 -21.79 -14.90
CA GLY A 120 -6.58 -21.24 -15.56
C GLY A 120 -7.18 -19.99 -14.88
N LYS A 121 -6.60 -19.50 -13.79
CA LYS A 121 -7.05 -18.27 -13.11
C LYS A 121 -6.13 -17.10 -13.40
N ASP A 122 -6.72 -15.97 -13.81
CA ASP A 122 -6.01 -14.73 -14.13
C ASP A 122 -5.88 -13.84 -12.88
N PHE A 123 -4.70 -13.23 -12.76
CA PHE A 123 -4.37 -12.23 -11.73
C PHE A 123 -3.72 -11.02 -12.39
N GLY A 124 -4.19 -9.82 -12.03
CA GLY A 124 -3.60 -8.55 -12.46
C GLY A 124 -3.09 -7.76 -11.28
N PHE A 125 -1.85 -7.30 -11.35
CA PHE A 125 -1.24 -6.45 -10.32
C PHE A 125 -0.30 -5.41 -10.96
N SER A 126 -0.02 -4.34 -10.22
CA SER A 126 0.82 -3.25 -10.70
C SER A 126 1.75 -2.78 -9.59
N TYR A 127 2.99 -2.49 -9.95
CA TYR A 127 3.98 -1.93 -9.01
C TYR A 127 3.53 -0.59 -8.43
N TYR A 128 2.90 0.25 -9.26
CA TYR A 128 2.44 1.59 -8.89
C TYR A 128 1.00 1.62 -8.38
N GLY A 129 0.34 0.48 -8.26
CA GLY A 129 -1.11 0.41 -8.03
C GLY A 129 -1.61 0.79 -6.64
N GLY A 130 -0.74 0.99 -5.66
CA GLY A 130 -1.10 1.39 -4.28
C GLY A 130 -2.07 0.44 -3.55
N LYS A 131 -2.42 -0.70 -4.15
CA LYS A 131 -3.33 -1.69 -3.57
C LYS A 131 -2.59 -2.58 -2.59
N LEU A 132 -3.28 -2.94 -1.51
CA LEU A 132 -2.81 -3.99 -0.61
C LEU A 132 -2.70 -5.31 -1.37
N GLY A 133 -1.62 -6.06 -1.13
CA GLY A 133 -1.35 -7.33 -1.80
C GLY A 133 -0.05 -7.32 -2.57
N TYR A 134 0.19 -8.40 -3.32
CA TYR A 134 1.40 -8.53 -4.13
C TYR A 134 1.39 -7.52 -5.28
N SER A 135 2.45 -6.71 -5.37
CA SER A 135 2.59 -5.65 -6.37
C SER A 135 3.93 -5.69 -7.11
N ARG A 136 4.86 -6.60 -6.75
CA ARG A 136 6.16 -6.69 -7.42
C ARG A 136 6.01 -7.32 -8.79
N THR A 137 6.18 -6.50 -9.82
CA THR A 137 6.20 -6.95 -11.22
C THR A 137 7.57 -7.50 -11.60
N ILE A 138 7.66 -8.28 -12.67
CA ILE A 138 8.92 -8.87 -13.16
C ILE A 138 9.97 -7.79 -13.39
N SER A 139 9.58 -6.67 -14.00
CA SER A 139 10.46 -5.52 -14.23
C SER A 139 10.98 -4.85 -12.95
N HIS A 140 10.36 -5.13 -11.79
CA HIS A 140 10.74 -4.62 -10.48
C HIS A 140 11.20 -5.73 -9.52
N GLY A 141 11.76 -6.80 -10.07
CA GLY A 141 12.32 -7.91 -9.26
C GLY A 141 11.26 -8.85 -8.68
N GLY A 142 10.11 -8.97 -9.34
CA GLY A 142 9.04 -9.89 -8.96
C GLY A 142 9.42 -11.37 -9.18
N TRP A 143 8.88 -12.25 -8.34
CA TRP A 143 9.17 -13.68 -8.33
C TRP A 143 8.26 -14.50 -9.27
N LEU A 144 7.15 -13.91 -9.73
CA LEU A 144 6.17 -14.59 -10.57
C LEU A 144 6.55 -14.51 -12.05
N THR A 145 7.70 -15.11 -12.39
CA THR A 145 8.19 -15.19 -13.77
C THR A 145 7.58 -16.36 -14.51
N ASP A 146 7.62 -16.30 -15.83
CA ASP A 146 7.07 -17.34 -16.70
C ASP A 146 7.69 -18.72 -16.42
N GLY A 147 6.85 -19.75 -16.31
CA GLY A 147 7.28 -21.12 -16.06
C GLY A 147 7.55 -21.49 -14.60
N VAL A 148 7.64 -20.54 -13.69
CA VAL A 148 7.89 -20.80 -12.26
C VAL A 148 6.69 -21.53 -11.64
N ASN A 149 6.96 -22.58 -10.84
CA ASN A 149 5.92 -23.21 -10.03
C ASN A 149 5.65 -22.35 -8.79
N ALA A 150 4.43 -21.82 -8.70
CA ALA A 150 4.01 -20.97 -7.60
C ALA A 150 2.72 -21.48 -6.96
N ARG A 151 2.62 -21.23 -5.66
CA ARG A 151 1.40 -21.39 -4.87
C ARG A 151 0.98 -20.01 -4.37
N LEU A 152 -0.19 -19.56 -4.81
CA LEU A 152 -0.75 -18.26 -4.42
C LEU A 152 -1.91 -18.44 -3.46
N ARG A 153 -1.92 -17.64 -2.38
CA ARG A 153 -3.14 -17.42 -1.60
C ARG A 153 -3.73 -16.07 -2.01
N TYR A 154 -5.03 -16.04 -2.23
CA TYR A 154 -5.71 -14.85 -2.74
C TYR A 154 -7.12 -14.68 -2.19
N ILE A 155 -7.59 -13.43 -2.19
CA ILE A 155 -8.93 -13.01 -1.82
C ILE A 155 -9.48 -12.17 -2.97
N GLY A 156 -10.57 -12.62 -3.60
CA GLY A 156 -11.03 -12.01 -4.86
C GLY A 156 -9.96 -12.10 -5.95
N ASN A 157 -9.35 -10.97 -6.31
CA ASN A 157 -8.22 -10.89 -7.26
C ASN A 157 -6.92 -10.41 -6.59
N THR A 158 -6.92 -10.21 -5.27
CA THR A 158 -5.77 -9.72 -4.52
C THR A 158 -4.92 -10.89 -4.04
N ILE A 159 -3.68 -10.97 -4.49
CA ILE A 159 -2.72 -11.97 -4.03
C ILE A 159 -2.19 -11.53 -2.66
N VAL A 160 -2.38 -12.36 -1.64
CA VAL A 160 -2.01 -12.06 -0.25
C VAL A 160 -0.78 -12.84 0.22
N LYS A 161 -0.46 -13.96 -0.44
CA LYS A 161 0.77 -14.71 -0.18
C LYS A 161 1.27 -15.35 -1.47
N VAL A 162 2.58 -15.31 -1.66
CA VAL A 162 3.27 -15.95 -2.79
C VAL A 162 4.32 -16.90 -2.22
N GLU A 163 4.22 -18.15 -2.63
CA GLU A 163 5.19 -19.20 -2.36
C GLU A 163 5.69 -19.72 -3.69
N VAL A 164 6.99 -19.82 -3.87
CA VAL A 164 7.61 -20.37 -5.09
C VAL A 164 8.39 -21.63 -4.76
N ARG A 165 8.38 -22.57 -5.68
CA ARG A 165 9.25 -23.74 -5.58
C ARG A 165 10.56 -23.36 -6.28
N PRO A 166 11.71 -23.35 -5.56
CA PRO A 166 13.00 -23.19 -6.23
C PRO A 166 13.15 -24.33 -7.24
N GLU A 167 13.55 -23.98 -8.45
CA GLU A 167 13.97 -25.01 -9.40
C GLU A 167 15.18 -25.75 -8.79
N SER A 168 15.07 -27.06 -8.68
CA SER A 168 16.23 -27.88 -8.34
C SER A 168 17.29 -27.68 -9.42
N PRO A 169 18.55 -27.42 -9.04
CA PRO A 169 19.63 -27.30 -10.00
C PRO A 169 19.80 -28.55 -10.85
#